data_ef1c971e3b10dcdde6ffa9d541180116
#
_entry.id   ef1c971e3b10dcdde6ffa9d541180116
#
_cell.length_a   1.000
_cell.length_b   1.000
_cell.length_c   1.000
_cell.angle_alpha   90.00
_cell.angle_beta   90.00
_cell.angle_gamma   90.00
#
_symmetry.space_group_name_H-M   'P 1'
#
loop_
_entity.id
_entity.type
_entity.pdbx_description
1 polymer ?
#
loop_
_entity_poly.entity_id
_entity_poly.type
_entity_poly.pdbx_seq_one_letter_code
_entity_poly.pdbx_strand_id
1 'polypeptide(L)'
;MDYTSIHIYGHLLSDDILHSVERDQNLTGNREQDYSIDISTSAAIDYVWSSLRNDWRFYKERSGVNDPYGTRRARDLMERLFQSLDYGLVKQTANVEVGGKGFEISHLCPDLSSMPFIVVGENVVDDSGIDTLDKCSLDYRAKGSRRKKSPHATMLEYLNATENVYGIISNGATIRLLRNSGQLVKLTYIEFDLRRMLEEDKYTEFCLMFRLLHASRFRANGDEPCVMERWFNMSIESGNRIRSGLSLAVQKTMETIGNAAFRGNGEGNEALRKAFSENQLDAATFNKELIHFIYRLLFLFIIEDRNLVYQIPEDADSDEYQRICRWQDIYKQNYAASRLRRLSELSYLRQRQ
;
A
#
# COMPACT_ATOMS: atom_id res chain seq x y z
N MET A 1 0.29 8.95 -8.86
CA MET A 1 -0.36 9.86 -7.90
C MET A 1 -0.15 9.24 -6.54
N ASP A 2 0.38 9.99 -5.61
CA ASP A 2 0.50 9.48 -4.25
C ASP A 2 -0.85 9.71 -3.57
N TYR A 3 -1.55 8.63 -3.23
CA TYR A 3 -2.76 8.72 -2.42
C TYR A 3 -2.36 9.19 -1.02
N THR A 4 -3.06 10.16 -0.50
CA THR A 4 -2.73 10.75 0.80
C THR A 4 -3.55 10.18 1.95
N SER A 5 -4.69 9.55 1.66
CA SER A 5 -5.59 8.91 2.62
C SER A 5 -5.74 7.39 2.41
N ILE A 6 -4.97 6.80 1.48
CA ILE A 6 -4.93 5.36 1.25
C ILE A 6 -3.49 4.87 1.40
N HIS A 7 -3.25 3.97 2.34
CA HIS A 7 -1.91 3.45 2.63
C HIS A 7 -1.90 1.92 2.48
N ILE A 8 -0.91 1.40 1.74
CA ILE A 8 -0.77 -0.04 1.49
C ILE A 8 0.45 -0.57 2.24
N TYR A 9 0.21 -1.60 3.02
CA TYR A 9 1.24 -2.30 3.77
C TYR A 9 1.34 -3.75 3.30
N GLY A 10 2.56 -4.24 3.12
CA GLY A 10 2.81 -5.64 2.74
C GLY A 10 2.46 -5.99 1.30
N HIS A 11 2.27 -5.00 0.41
CA HIS A 11 2.00 -5.20 -1.03
C HIS A 11 0.74 -6.03 -1.33
N LEU A 12 -0.38 -5.76 -0.61
CA LEU A 12 -1.66 -6.41 -0.89
C LEU A 12 -2.10 -6.17 -2.34
N LEU A 13 -1.98 -4.94 -2.80
CA LEU A 13 -2.18 -4.56 -4.20
C LEU A 13 -0.96 -3.75 -4.68
N SER A 14 -0.59 -3.90 -5.94
CA SER A 14 0.41 -3.06 -6.60
C SER A 14 -0.19 -1.73 -7.04
N ASP A 15 0.65 -0.70 -7.15
CA ASP A 15 0.22 0.62 -7.63
C ASP A 15 -0.43 0.54 -9.02
N ASP A 16 0.08 -0.34 -9.90
CA ASP A 16 -0.50 -0.56 -11.23
C ASP A 16 -1.95 -1.07 -11.17
N ILE A 17 -2.23 -2.00 -10.26
CA ILE A 17 -3.59 -2.52 -10.07
C ILE A 17 -4.50 -1.45 -9.46
N LEU A 18 -4.02 -0.66 -8.50
CA LEU A 18 -4.81 0.44 -7.94
C LEU A 18 -5.18 1.47 -9.00
N HIS A 19 -4.23 1.87 -9.84
CA HIS A 19 -4.50 2.77 -10.97
C HIS A 19 -5.47 2.16 -11.99
N SER A 20 -5.38 0.84 -12.20
CA SER A 20 -6.32 0.15 -13.07
C SER A 20 -7.73 0.12 -12.46
N VAL A 21 -7.87 -0.13 -11.16
CA VAL A 21 -9.17 -0.08 -10.47
C VAL A 21 -9.77 1.33 -10.49
N GLU A 22 -8.92 2.36 -10.37
CA GLU A 22 -9.36 3.76 -10.42
C GLU A 22 -9.88 4.15 -11.81
N ARG A 23 -9.18 3.75 -12.89
CA ARG A 23 -9.36 4.32 -14.24
C ARG A 23 -9.96 3.38 -15.27
N ASP A 24 -9.71 2.07 -15.14
CA ASP A 24 -10.12 1.09 -16.14
C ASP A 24 -11.44 0.43 -15.77
N GLN A 25 -12.51 0.90 -16.40
CA GLN A 25 -13.85 0.32 -16.26
C GLN A 25 -13.99 -1.05 -16.94
N ASN A 26 -13.03 -1.46 -17.77
CA ASN A 26 -13.04 -2.77 -18.41
C ASN A 26 -12.25 -3.81 -17.62
N LEU A 27 -11.55 -3.40 -16.56
CA LEU A 27 -10.84 -4.33 -15.68
C LEU A 27 -11.82 -5.38 -15.14
N THR A 28 -11.47 -6.64 -15.27
CA THR A 28 -12.30 -7.74 -14.76
C THR A 28 -12.55 -7.56 -13.26
N GLY A 29 -13.81 -7.53 -12.88
CA GLY A 29 -14.24 -7.23 -11.52
C GLY A 29 -14.48 -5.73 -11.25
N ASN A 30 -14.23 -4.81 -12.18
CA ASN A 30 -14.48 -3.38 -12.02
C ASN A 30 -15.58 -2.83 -12.96
N ARG A 31 -16.23 -3.70 -13.72
CA ARG A 31 -17.33 -3.34 -14.61
C ARG A 31 -18.60 -3.06 -13.79
N GLU A 32 -19.51 -2.25 -14.30
CA GLU A 32 -20.78 -1.95 -13.61
C GLU A 32 -21.53 -3.21 -13.18
N GLN A 33 -21.64 -4.20 -14.08
CA GLN A 33 -22.30 -5.49 -13.81
C GLN A 33 -21.63 -6.30 -12.67
N ASP A 34 -20.34 -6.07 -12.36
CA ASP A 34 -19.60 -6.80 -11.35
C ASP A 34 -19.94 -6.34 -9.92
N TYR A 35 -20.69 -5.24 -9.78
CA TYR A 35 -21.13 -4.70 -8.49
C TYR A 35 -22.48 -5.22 -8.03
N SER A 36 -23.28 -5.81 -8.93
CA SER A 36 -24.66 -6.26 -8.65
C SER A 36 -25.53 -5.16 -8.04
N ILE A 37 -25.41 -3.93 -8.55
CA ILE A 37 -26.15 -2.74 -8.13
C ILE A 37 -27.15 -2.40 -9.23
N ASP A 38 -28.40 -2.03 -8.85
CA ASP A 38 -29.47 -1.68 -9.80
C ASP A 38 -29.28 -0.32 -10.49
N ILE A 39 -28.36 0.50 -10.00
CA ILE A 39 -28.02 1.83 -10.53
C ILE A 39 -26.58 1.84 -11.02
N SER A 40 -26.17 2.88 -11.76
CA SER A 40 -24.76 3.00 -12.15
C SER A 40 -23.84 3.07 -10.94
N THR A 41 -22.64 2.50 -11.06
CA THR A 41 -21.63 2.51 -9.99
C THR A 41 -21.31 3.94 -9.55
N SER A 42 -21.27 4.89 -10.49
CA SER A 42 -21.05 6.31 -10.18
C SER A 42 -22.16 6.87 -9.30
N ALA A 43 -23.43 6.64 -9.66
CA ALA A 43 -24.57 7.10 -8.86
C ALA A 43 -24.61 6.47 -7.46
N ALA A 44 -24.22 5.20 -7.35
CA ALA A 44 -24.09 4.53 -6.05
C ALA A 44 -23.01 5.18 -5.17
N ILE A 45 -21.83 5.47 -5.75
CA ILE A 45 -20.74 6.15 -5.06
C ILE A 45 -21.16 7.54 -4.58
N ASP A 46 -21.82 8.34 -5.44
CA ASP A 46 -22.32 9.67 -5.09
C ASP A 46 -23.33 9.63 -3.94
N TYR A 47 -24.22 8.66 -3.96
CA TYR A 47 -25.19 8.45 -2.90
C TYR A 47 -24.51 8.11 -1.57
N VAL A 48 -23.59 7.14 -1.57
CA VAL A 48 -22.87 6.72 -0.36
C VAL A 48 -21.99 7.85 0.17
N TRP A 49 -21.31 8.59 -0.71
CA TRP A 49 -20.51 9.76 -0.33
C TRP A 49 -21.35 10.82 0.39
N SER A 50 -22.48 11.18 -0.20
CA SER A 50 -23.37 12.19 0.37
C SER A 50 -23.96 11.77 1.72
N SER A 51 -24.38 10.50 1.83
CA SER A 51 -24.88 9.91 3.07
C SER A 51 -23.81 9.89 4.14
N LEU A 52 -22.61 9.39 3.79
CA LEU A 52 -21.50 9.28 4.74
C LEU A 52 -21.02 10.65 5.26
N ARG A 53 -21.00 11.69 4.42
CA ARG A 53 -20.68 13.06 4.85
C ARG A 53 -21.67 13.58 5.92
N ASN A 54 -22.94 13.26 5.77
CA ASN A 54 -23.94 13.61 6.78
C ASN A 54 -23.72 12.83 8.09
N ASP A 55 -23.54 11.51 8.00
CA ASP A 55 -23.29 10.66 9.16
C ASP A 55 -21.97 11.04 9.87
N TRP A 56 -20.93 11.39 9.11
CA TRP A 56 -19.65 11.86 9.64
C TRP A 56 -19.79 13.15 10.45
N ARG A 57 -20.57 14.11 9.98
CA ARG A 57 -20.80 15.36 10.70
C ARG A 57 -21.40 15.08 12.08
N PHE A 58 -22.42 14.23 12.16
CA PHE A 58 -23.03 13.82 13.44
C PHE A 58 -22.08 13.02 14.33
N TYR A 59 -21.25 12.17 13.72
CA TYR A 59 -20.24 11.42 14.45
C TYR A 59 -19.19 12.35 15.06
N LYS A 60 -18.67 13.30 14.30
CA LYS A 60 -17.65 14.26 14.73
C LYS A 60 -18.13 15.20 15.83
N GLU A 61 -19.36 15.72 15.72
CA GLU A 61 -19.93 16.61 16.75
C GLU A 61 -20.00 15.96 18.13
N ARG A 62 -20.06 14.64 18.20
CA ARG A 62 -20.21 13.86 19.42
C ARG A 62 -18.97 13.07 19.81
N SER A 63 -17.94 13.01 18.97
CA SER A 63 -16.68 12.34 19.27
C SER A 63 -15.74 13.28 20.03
N GLY A 64 -14.99 12.75 20.99
CA GLY A 64 -14.02 13.50 21.76
C GLY A 64 -13.14 12.59 22.59
N VAL A 65 -12.10 13.15 23.21
CA VAL A 65 -11.10 12.40 24.00
C VAL A 65 -11.75 11.60 25.13
N ASN A 66 -12.80 12.12 25.76
CA ASN A 66 -13.54 11.48 26.86
C ASN A 66 -14.92 10.97 26.43
N ASP A 67 -14.99 10.29 25.24
CA ASP A 67 -16.24 9.74 24.76
C ASP A 67 -16.52 8.32 25.26
N PRO A 68 -17.39 8.16 26.31
CA PRO A 68 -17.69 6.84 26.84
C PRO A 68 -18.49 5.96 25.87
N TYR A 69 -19.10 6.58 24.86
CA TYR A 69 -19.90 5.89 23.84
C TYR A 69 -19.19 5.77 22.49
N GLY A 70 -17.88 6.11 22.43
CA GLY A 70 -17.11 6.15 21.20
C GLY A 70 -17.17 4.85 20.40
N THR A 71 -17.03 3.70 21.05
CA THR A 71 -17.17 2.40 20.41
C THR A 71 -18.56 2.16 19.81
N ARG A 72 -19.62 2.58 20.49
CA ARG A 72 -20.98 2.43 19.98
C ARG A 72 -21.20 3.31 18.76
N ARG A 73 -20.79 4.58 18.83
CA ARG A 73 -20.91 5.51 17.70
C ARG A 73 -20.09 5.06 16.48
N ALA A 74 -18.87 4.58 16.71
CA ALA A 74 -18.06 4.02 15.64
C ALA A 74 -18.74 2.82 14.98
N ARG A 75 -19.36 1.92 15.76
CA ARG A 75 -20.13 0.79 15.25
C ARG A 75 -21.34 1.25 14.44
N ASP A 76 -22.12 2.19 14.96
CA ASP A 76 -23.31 2.71 14.27
C ASP A 76 -22.94 3.38 12.92
N LEU A 77 -21.82 4.13 12.88
CA LEU A 77 -21.29 4.72 11.64
C LEU A 77 -20.85 3.65 10.63
N MET A 78 -20.07 2.67 11.10
CA MET A 78 -19.53 1.61 10.24
C MET A 78 -20.65 0.66 9.76
N GLU A 79 -21.62 0.33 10.59
CA GLU A 79 -22.79 -0.47 10.19
C GLU A 79 -23.52 0.18 8.99
N ARG A 80 -23.76 1.50 9.02
CA ARG A 80 -24.40 2.23 7.91
C ARG A 80 -23.54 2.27 6.68
N LEU A 81 -22.25 2.57 6.84
CA LEU A 81 -21.33 2.60 5.72
C LEU A 81 -21.25 1.23 5.04
N PHE A 82 -21.02 0.16 5.79
CA PHE A 82 -20.88 -1.17 5.21
C PHE A 82 -22.20 -1.72 4.68
N GLN A 83 -23.35 -1.34 5.26
CA GLN A 83 -24.65 -1.62 4.66
C GLN A 83 -24.78 -0.95 3.28
N SER A 84 -24.32 0.29 3.13
CA SER A 84 -24.30 0.99 1.83
C SER A 84 -23.26 0.40 0.85
N LEU A 85 -22.32 -0.39 1.32
CA LEU A 85 -21.37 -1.18 0.52
C LEU A 85 -21.84 -2.62 0.31
N ASP A 86 -23.12 -2.91 0.59
CA ASP A 86 -23.80 -4.19 0.36
C ASP A 86 -23.34 -5.35 1.27
N TYR A 87 -22.93 -5.04 2.53
CA TYR A 87 -22.62 -6.06 3.53
C TYR A 87 -23.82 -6.36 4.41
N GLY A 88 -24.16 -7.65 4.55
CA GLY A 88 -25.13 -8.16 5.54
C GLY A 88 -24.47 -8.38 6.91
N LEU A 89 -24.14 -7.31 7.64
CA LEU A 89 -23.47 -7.41 8.94
C LEU A 89 -24.39 -7.92 10.04
N VAL A 90 -23.93 -8.94 10.76
CA VAL A 90 -24.62 -9.49 11.95
C VAL A 90 -23.78 -9.19 13.20
N LYS A 91 -24.35 -8.40 14.12
CA LYS A 91 -23.72 -7.99 15.35
C LYS A 91 -23.49 -9.18 16.30
N GLN A 92 -22.29 -9.27 16.87
CA GLN A 92 -21.95 -10.26 17.86
C GLN A 92 -22.07 -9.67 19.27
N THR A 93 -22.86 -10.33 20.13
CA THR A 93 -23.06 -9.93 21.54
C THR A 93 -22.14 -10.66 22.50
N ALA A 94 -21.56 -11.78 22.05
CA ALA A 94 -20.61 -12.57 22.81
C ALA A 94 -19.34 -12.79 21.97
N ASN A 95 -18.27 -13.28 22.62
CA ASN A 95 -17.05 -13.65 21.94
C ASN A 95 -17.32 -14.81 20.97
N VAL A 96 -16.71 -14.76 19.82
CA VAL A 96 -16.75 -15.85 18.82
C VAL A 96 -15.73 -16.92 19.23
N GLU A 97 -16.18 -18.12 19.50
CA GLU A 97 -15.33 -19.25 19.91
C GLU A 97 -14.73 -19.94 18.69
N VAL A 98 -13.40 -20.04 18.64
CA VAL A 98 -12.66 -20.79 17.60
C VAL A 98 -11.56 -21.59 18.27
N GLY A 99 -11.57 -22.92 18.09
CA GLY A 99 -10.56 -23.80 18.66
C GLY A 99 -10.43 -23.71 20.20
N GLY A 100 -11.53 -23.44 20.89
CA GLY A 100 -11.55 -23.27 22.37
C GLY A 100 -11.04 -21.91 22.87
N LYS A 101 -10.83 -20.95 21.97
CA LYS A 101 -10.43 -19.59 22.26
C LYS A 101 -11.51 -18.59 21.84
N GLY A 102 -11.89 -17.69 22.75
CA GLY A 102 -12.86 -16.64 22.49
C GLY A 102 -12.21 -15.38 21.91
N PHE A 103 -12.76 -14.89 20.79
CA PHE A 103 -12.32 -13.69 20.09
C PHE A 103 -13.38 -12.58 20.15
N GLU A 104 -12.97 -11.37 20.49
CA GLU A 104 -13.86 -10.20 20.53
C GLU A 104 -14.10 -9.65 19.10
N ILE A 105 -14.89 -10.36 18.29
CA ILE A 105 -15.37 -9.93 16.99
C ILE A 105 -16.64 -9.10 17.18
N SER A 106 -16.74 -7.94 16.55
CA SER A 106 -17.90 -7.07 16.70
C SER A 106 -19.07 -7.47 15.79
N HIS A 107 -18.75 -7.85 14.56
CA HIS A 107 -19.73 -8.29 13.56
C HIS A 107 -19.15 -9.42 12.72
N LEU A 108 -20.03 -10.22 12.17
CA LEU A 108 -19.73 -11.19 11.12
C LEU A 108 -20.59 -10.88 9.89
N CYS A 109 -20.10 -11.16 8.71
CA CYS A 109 -20.86 -11.11 7.46
C CYS A 109 -21.08 -12.54 6.94
N PRO A 110 -22.22 -13.19 7.24
CA PRO A 110 -22.47 -14.57 6.85
C PRO A 110 -22.41 -14.79 5.34
N ASP A 111 -22.90 -13.82 4.56
CA ASP A 111 -22.94 -13.88 3.09
C ASP A 111 -21.54 -13.89 2.44
N LEU A 112 -20.50 -13.54 3.21
CA LEU A 112 -19.10 -13.52 2.80
C LEU A 112 -18.26 -14.53 3.59
N SER A 113 -18.70 -15.75 3.69
CA SER A 113 -18.03 -16.83 4.44
C SER A 113 -17.74 -16.43 5.90
N SER A 114 -18.69 -15.72 6.53
CA SER A 114 -18.56 -15.20 7.89
C SER A 114 -17.35 -14.27 8.08
N MET A 115 -17.06 -13.42 7.09
CA MET A 115 -15.99 -12.42 7.16
C MET A 115 -16.07 -11.61 8.45
N PRO A 116 -14.98 -11.53 9.25
CA PRO A 116 -14.98 -10.87 10.54
C PRO A 116 -14.75 -9.36 10.45
N PHE A 117 -15.41 -8.65 11.37
CA PHE A 117 -15.24 -7.21 11.59
C PHE A 117 -14.94 -6.93 13.05
N ILE A 118 -13.98 -6.04 13.33
CA ILE A 118 -13.74 -5.49 14.65
C ILE A 118 -13.87 -3.97 14.56
N VAL A 119 -14.87 -3.42 15.23
CA VAL A 119 -15.09 -1.98 15.34
C VAL A 119 -14.92 -1.54 16.78
N VAL A 120 -14.05 -0.56 16.99
CA VAL A 120 -13.72 0.06 18.29
C VAL A 120 -13.94 1.56 18.24
N GLY A 121 -13.81 2.27 19.36
CA GLY A 121 -13.76 3.74 19.38
C GLY A 121 -12.35 4.25 19.06
N GLU A 122 -12.23 5.54 18.75
CA GLU A 122 -10.96 6.20 18.46
C GLU A 122 -10.08 6.39 19.70
N ASN A 123 -10.70 6.57 20.87
CA ASN A 123 -9.99 6.94 22.09
C ASN A 123 -9.05 5.83 22.57
N VAL A 124 -7.80 6.20 22.79
CA VAL A 124 -6.77 5.34 23.39
C VAL A 124 -6.32 5.96 24.68
N VAL A 125 -6.40 5.19 25.77
CA VAL A 125 -5.82 5.56 27.06
C VAL A 125 -4.44 4.93 27.11
N ASP A 126 -3.39 5.73 27.21
CA ASP A 126 -2.01 5.25 27.35
C ASP A 126 -1.72 4.68 28.76
N ASP A 127 -0.50 4.17 28.97
CA ASP A 127 -0.11 3.58 30.26
C ASP A 127 -0.04 4.60 31.40
N SER A 128 0.05 5.91 31.10
CA SER A 128 -0.04 6.99 32.08
C SER A 128 -1.48 7.37 32.42
N GLY A 129 -2.47 6.82 31.74
CA GLY A 129 -3.89 7.09 31.93
C GLY A 129 -4.35 8.36 31.20
N ILE A 130 -3.53 8.90 30.30
CA ILE A 130 -3.85 10.06 29.47
C ILE A 130 -4.50 9.58 28.20
N ASP A 131 -5.69 10.09 27.90
CA ASP A 131 -6.36 9.87 26.63
C ASP A 131 -5.59 10.63 25.54
N THR A 132 -5.32 9.95 24.44
CA THR A 132 -4.64 10.55 23.29
C THR A 132 -5.29 10.12 21.97
N LEU A 133 -5.43 11.06 21.06
CA LEU A 133 -5.85 10.80 19.68
C LEU A 133 -4.65 10.63 18.74
N ASP A 134 -3.43 10.85 19.22
CA ASP A 134 -2.20 10.72 18.39
C ASP A 134 -1.87 9.25 18.07
N LYS A 135 -2.42 8.32 18.86
CA LYS A 135 -2.21 6.88 18.66
C LYS A 135 -3.45 6.25 18.02
N CYS A 136 -3.27 5.55 16.93
CA CYS A 136 -4.35 4.81 16.30
C CYS A 136 -4.84 3.68 17.22
N SER A 137 -6.10 3.71 17.62
CA SER A 137 -6.73 2.72 18.53
C SER A 137 -6.78 1.30 17.92
N LEU A 138 -6.49 1.14 16.62
CA LEU A 138 -6.37 -0.16 15.96
C LEU A 138 -5.08 -0.90 16.33
N ASP A 139 -4.02 -0.18 16.68
CA ASP A 139 -2.69 -0.72 16.96
C ASP A 139 -2.42 -0.86 18.47
N TYR A 140 -3.21 -0.20 19.29
CA TYR A 140 -3.02 -0.15 20.73
C TYR A 140 -4.12 -0.86 21.50
N ARG A 141 -3.74 -1.37 22.66
CA ARG A 141 -4.69 -1.85 23.65
C ARG A 141 -5.06 -0.69 24.57
N ALA A 142 -6.34 -0.34 24.63
CA ALA A 142 -6.81 0.66 25.59
C ALA A 142 -6.63 0.15 27.04
N LYS A 143 -6.08 1.00 27.92
CA LYS A 143 -5.93 0.71 29.35
C LYS A 143 -7.31 0.47 29.99
N GLY A 144 -7.43 -0.57 30.81
CA GLY A 144 -8.71 -0.98 31.39
C GLY A 144 -9.66 -1.72 30.44
N SER A 145 -9.30 -1.86 29.17
CA SER A 145 -10.03 -2.73 28.24
C SER A 145 -9.95 -4.19 28.67
N ARG A 146 -11.06 -4.93 28.54
CA ARG A 146 -11.06 -6.39 28.71
C ARG A 146 -10.25 -7.10 27.62
N ARG A 147 -9.95 -6.44 26.54
CA ARG A 147 -9.13 -6.97 25.44
C ARG A 147 -7.70 -7.20 25.90
N LYS A 148 -7.18 -8.38 25.58
CA LYS A 148 -5.78 -8.73 25.89
C LYS A 148 -4.80 -8.21 24.82
N LYS A 149 -5.27 -7.92 23.62
CA LYS A 149 -4.48 -7.53 22.44
C LYS A 149 -5.14 -6.34 21.74
N SER A 150 -4.37 -5.67 20.85
CA SER A 150 -4.93 -4.64 19.97
C SER A 150 -5.95 -5.25 19.00
N PRO A 151 -6.88 -4.46 18.45
CA PRO A 151 -7.81 -4.90 17.41
C PRO A 151 -7.11 -5.55 16.23
N HIS A 152 -6.01 -4.96 15.76
CA HIS A 152 -5.20 -5.49 14.66
C HIS A 152 -4.63 -6.88 14.98
N ALA A 153 -3.99 -7.05 16.13
CA ALA A 153 -3.43 -8.32 16.55
C ALA A 153 -4.52 -9.38 16.79
N THR A 154 -5.69 -8.98 17.31
CA THR A 154 -6.84 -9.86 17.51
C THR A 154 -7.39 -10.37 16.19
N MET A 155 -7.52 -9.48 15.18
CA MET A 155 -7.98 -9.85 13.84
C MET A 155 -7.01 -10.82 13.16
N LEU A 156 -5.71 -10.55 13.19
CA LEU A 156 -4.72 -11.45 12.60
C LEU A 156 -4.76 -12.84 13.22
N GLU A 157 -4.89 -12.90 14.55
CA GLU A 157 -4.97 -14.18 15.24
C GLU A 157 -6.27 -14.93 14.90
N TYR A 158 -7.38 -14.22 14.76
CA TYR A 158 -8.65 -14.78 14.33
C TYR A 158 -8.56 -15.34 12.90
N LEU A 159 -8.02 -14.57 11.96
CA LEU A 159 -7.83 -15.00 10.58
C LEU A 159 -6.89 -16.22 10.47
N ASN A 160 -5.86 -16.31 11.33
CA ASN A 160 -4.98 -17.47 11.38
C ASN A 160 -5.65 -18.71 12.02
N ALA A 161 -6.65 -18.51 12.87
CA ALA A 161 -7.38 -19.60 13.53
C ALA A 161 -8.59 -20.07 12.71
N THR A 162 -8.98 -19.34 11.68
CA THR A 162 -10.10 -19.63 10.79
C THR A 162 -9.62 -19.79 9.34
N GLU A 163 -10.52 -20.19 8.44
CA GLU A 163 -10.23 -20.24 7.00
C GLU A 163 -10.49 -18.90 6.30
N ASN A 164 -10.83 -17.84 7.08
CA ASN A 164 -11.09 -16.53 6.51
C ASN A 164 -9.79 -15.91 5.96
N VAL A 165 -9.83 -15.52 4.69
CA VAL A 165 -8.71 -14.82 4.03
C VAL A 165 -8.69 -13.33 4.37
N TYR A 166 -9.86 -12.72 4.49
CA TYR A 166 -10.04 -11.27 4.70
C TYR A 166 -10.75 -10.96 6.00
N GLY A 167 -10.42 -9.82 6.59
CA GLY A 167 -11.11 -9.24 7.74
C GLY A 167 -10.99 -7.71 7.71
N ILE A 168 -11.94 -7.03 8.32
CA ILE A 168 -11.98 -5.57 8.39
C ILE A 168 -11.92 -5.11 9.84
N ILE A 169 -11.07 -4.13 10.11
CA ILE A 169 -11.05 -3.45 11.41
C ILE A 169 -11.26 -1.94 11.20
N SER A 170 -11.95 -1.31 12.12
CA SER A 170 -12.17 0.14 12.08
C SER A 170 -12.30 0.74 13.48
N ASN A 171 -11.96 2.03 13.58
CA ASN A 171 -12.23 2.85 14.76
C ASN A 171 -13.22 3.98 14.48
N GLY A 172 -13.88 3.95 13.33
CA GLY A 172 -14.79 5.01 12.87
C GLY A 172 -14.12 6.06 11.99
N ALA A 173 -12.86 6.38 12.25
CA ALA A 173 -12.08 7.34 11.44
C ALA A 173 -11.12 6.67 10.46
N THR A 174 -10.69 5.47 10.79
CA THR A 174 -9.78 4.66 9.96
C THR A 174 -10.40 3.29 9.70
N ILE A 175 -10.27 2.79 8.48
CA ILE A 175 -10.70 1.44 8.07
C ILE A 175 -9.48 0.70 7.57
N ARG A 176 -9.27 -0.54 8.03
CA ARG A 176 -8.23 -1.43 7.48
C ARG A 176 -8.85 -2.71 6.95
N LEU A 177 -8.54 -3.03 5.71
CA LEU A 177 -8.78 -4.32 5.10
C LEU A 177 -7.52 -5.18 5.30
N LEU A 178 -7.62 -6.23 6.09
CA LEU A 178 -6.52 -7.17 6.34
C LEU A 178 -6.69 -8.41 5.47
N ARG A 179 -5.57 -8.94 4.97
CA ARG A 179 -5.52 -10.24 4.31
C ARG A 179 -4.60 -11.19 5.09
N ASN A 180 -5.09 -12.38 5.35
CA ASN A 180 -4.27 -13.46 5.90
C ASN A 180 -3.28 -13.93 4.84
N SER A 181 -1.98 -13.76 5.08
CA SER A 181 -0.94 -14.17 4.12
C SER A 181 -0.47 -15.61 4.34
N GLY A 182 -0.95 -16.32 5.36
CA GLY A 182 -0.45 -17.65 5.74
C GLY A 182 1.04 -17.69 6.14
N GLN A 183 1.73 -16.58 5.99
CA GLN A 183 3.13 -16.41 6.38
C GLN A 183 3.20 -15.40 7.53
N LEU A 184 3.64 -15.85 8.68
CA LEU A 184 3.71 -15.11 9.95
C LEU A 184 4.55 -13.81 9.94
N VAL A 185 5.12 -13.41 8.80
CA VAL A 185 6.23 -12.45 8.77
C VAL A 185 5.87 -11.07 8.24
N LYS A 186 4.77 -10.87 7.50
CA LYS A 186 4.42 -9.54 6.97
C LYS A 186 2.95 -9.21 7.17
N LEU A 187 2.73 -8.10 7.86
CA LEU A 187 1.43 -7.43 7.93
C LEU A 187 1.01 -7.03 6.50
N THR A 188 -0.13 -7.53 6.04
CA THR A 188 -0.65 -7.24 4.70
C THR A 188 -2.04 -6.64 4.86
N TYR A 189 -2.14 -5.33 4.66
CA TYR A 189 -3.41 -4.61 4.76
C TYR A 189 -3.41 -3.35 3.91
N ILE A 190 -4.61 -2.86 3.61
CA ILE A 190 -4.85 -1.53 3.07
C ILE A 190 -5.55 -0.72 4.16
N GLU A 191 -5.06 0.47 4.41
CA GLU A 191 -5.64 1.42 5.34
C GLU A 191 -6.25 2.60 4.60
N PHE A 192 -7.45 2.97 5.00
CA PHE A 192 -8.20 4.10 4.48
C PHE A 192 -8.42 5.10 5.63
N ASP A 193 -7.85 6.29 5.52
CA ASP A 193 -8.08 7.41 6.42
C ASP A 193 -9.38 8.11 6.03
N LEU A 194 -10.49 7.62 6.60
CA LEU A 194 -11.81 8.15 6.34
C LEU A 194 -11.98 9.59 6.83
N ARG A 195 -11.34 9.94 7.94
CA ARG A 195 -11.33 11.31 8.47
C ARG A 195 -10.77 12.26 7.43
N ARG A 196 -9.58 11.96 6.94
CA ARG A 196 -8.90 12.78 5.95
C ARG A 196 -9.69 12.86 4.64
N MET A 197 -10.27 11.75 4.18
CA MET A 197 -11.12 11.73 2.99
C MET A 197 -12.28 12.72 3.10
N LEU A 198 -12.97 12.74 4.26
CA LEU A 198 -14.17 13.53 4.46
C LEU A 198 -13.88 14.99 4.83
N GLU A 199 -12.79 15.27 5.55
CA GLU A 199 -12.42 16.62 5.98
C GLU A 199 -11.71 17.41 4.87
N GLU A 200 -10.91 16.74 4.03
CA GLU A 200 -10.21 17.35 2.90
C GLU A 200 -10.95 17.17 1.55
N ASP A 201 -12.20 16.68 1.57
CA ASP A 201 -13.05 16.48 0.38
C ASP A 201 -12.40 15.63 -0.74
N LYS A 202 -11.71 14.53 -0.34
CA LYS A 202 -10.99 13.63 -1.28
C LYS A 202 -11.92 12.62 -1.94
N TYR A 203 -12.85 13.13 -2.73
CA TYR A 203 -13.86 12.30 -3.40
C TYR A 203 -13.25 11.22 -4.29
N THR A 204 -12.16 11.51 -5.03
CA THR A 204 -11.51 10.52 -5.91
C THR A 204 -10.94 9.33 -5.13
N GLU A 205 -10.30 9.59 -3.97
CA GLU A 205 -9.79 8.53 -3.11
C GLU A 205 -10.93 7.72 -2.46
N PHE A 206 -12.05 8.39 -2.15
CA PHE A 206 -13.27 7.70 -1.70
C PHE A 206 -13.85 6.79 -2.80
N CYS A 207 -13.88 7.23 -4.06
CA CYS A 207 -14.31 6.38 -5.18
C CYS A 207 -13.47 5.10 -5.27
N LEU A 208 -12.16 5.21 -5.08
CA LEU A 208 -11.27 4.04 -5.05
C LEU A 208 -11.55 3.16 -3.82
N MET A 209 -11.73 3.74 -2.63
CA MET A 209 -12.12 3.01 -1.43
C MET A 209 -13.43 2.23 -1.63
N PHE A 210 -14.46 2.87 -2.20
CA PHE A 210 -15.73 2.21 -2.51
C PHE A 210 -15.51 0.98 -3.40
N ARG A 211 -14.75 1.14 -4.49
CA ARG A 211 -14.47 0.06 -5.45
C ARG A 211 -13.70 -1.11 -4.83
N LEU A 212 -12.79 -0.82 -3.90
CA LEU A 212 -11.99 -1.83 -3.19
C LEU A 212 -12.77 -2.52 -2.08
N LEU A 213 -13.65 -1.79 -1.37
CA LEU A 213 -14.34 -2.30 -0.19
C LEU A 213 -15.77 -2.78 -0.46
N HIS A 214 -16.34 -2.60 -1.65
CA HIS A 214 -17.70 -3.10 -1.94
C HIS A 214 -17.79 -4.62 -1.75
N ALA A 215 -18.87 -5.11 -1.13
CA ALA A 215 -19.03 -6.52 -0.75
C ALA A 215 -18.84 -7.51 -1.91
N SER A 216 -19.22 -7.10 -3.14
CA SER A 216 -19.02 -7.93 -4.33
C SER A 216 -17.56 -8.30 -4.61
N ARG A 217 -16.59 -7.57 -4.04
CA ARG A 217 -15.14 -7.89 -4.16
C ARG A 217 -14.77 -9.18 -3.46
N PHE A 218 -15.52 -9.53 -2.42
CA PHE A 218 -15.24 -10.65 -1.53
C PHE A 218 -16.17 -11.85 -1.76
N ARG A 219 -17.21 -11.70 -2.62
CA ARG A 219 -18.09 -12.82 -3.01
C ARG A 219 -17.35 -13.78 -3.93
N ALA A 220 -17.28 -15.05 -3.52
CA ALA A 220 -16.81 -16.12 -4.39
C ALA A 220 -17.89 -16.45 -5.44
N ASN A 221 -17.49 -16.77 -6.65
CA ASN A 221 -18.36 -17.20 -7.70
C ASN A 221 -18.03 -18.66 -8.08
N GLY A 222 -18.66 -19.60 -7.39
CA GLY A 222 -18.33 -21.02 -7.52
C GLY A 222 -16.90 -21.32 -7.06
N ASP A 223 -16.12 -22.02 -7.89
CA ASP A 223 -14.71 -22.38 -7.61
C ASP A 223 -13.72 -21.25 -7.96
N GLU A 224 -14.18 -20.16 -8.53
CA GLU A 224 -13.30 -19.03 -8.86
C GLU A 224 -12.99 -18.17 -7.62
N PRO A 225 -11.75 -17.70 -7.48
CA PRO A 225 -11.41 -16.77 -6.41
C PRO A 225 -12.20 -15.46 -6.54
N CYS A 226 -12.51 -14.85 -5.40
CA CYS A 226 -13.19 -13.56 -5.39
C CYS A 226 -12.37 -12.49 -6.12
N VAL A 227 -13.02 -11.37 -6.49
CA VAL A 227 -12.38 -10.29 -7.25
C VAL A 227 -11.13 -9.76 -6.56
N MET A 228 -11.19 -9.56 -5.24
CA MET A 228 -10.03 -9.06 -4.47
C MET A 228 -8.84 -10.04 -4.55
N GLU A 229 -9.09 -11.34 -4.49
CA GLU A 229 -8.04 -12.35 -4.60
C GLU A 229 -7.45 -12.42 -6.03
N ARG A 230 -8.27 -12.21 -7.05
CA ARG A 230 -7.79 -12.09 -8.44
C ARG A 230 -6.89 -10.87 -8.62
N TRP A 231 -7.26 -9.71 -8.09
CA TRP A 231 -6.42 -8.51 -8.13
C TRP A 231 -5.12 -8.67 -7.33
N PHE A 232 -5.18 -9.34 -6.18
CA PHE A 232 -3.99 -9.70 -5.43
C PHE A 232 -3.04 -10.59 -6.25
N ASN A 233 -3.55 -11.65 -6.90
CA ASN A 233 -2.75 -12.52 -7.75
C ASN A 233 -2.16 -11.78 -8.95
N MET A 234 -2.92 -10.90 -9.60
CA MET A 234 -2.41 -10.02 -10.67
C MET A 234 -1.27 -9.11 -10.16
N SER A 235 -1.36 -8.61 -8.93
CA SER A 235 -0.31 -7.80 -8.30
C SER A 235 0.97 -8.61 -8.09
N ILE A 236 0.86 -9.86 -7.64
CA ILE A 236 2.00 -10.79 -7.51
C ILE A 236 2.64 -11.07 -8.86
N GLU A 237 1.83 -11.38 -9.88
CA GLU A 237 2.33 -11.65 -11.24
C GLU A 237 3.02 -10.43 -11.85
N SER A 238 2.47 -9.23 -11.65
CA SER A 238 3.11 -7.99 -12.08
C SER A 238 4.47 -7.80 -11.40
N GLY A 239 4.54 -8.01 -10.08
CA GLY A 239 5.79 -7.96 -9.33
C GLY A 239 6.82 -8.98 -9.81
N ASN A 240 6.39 -10.20 -10.12
CA ASN A 240 7.28 -11.24 -10.66
C ASN A 240 7.78 -10.92 -12.06
N ARG A 241 6.93 -10.35 -12.93
CA ARG A 241 7.35 -9.89 -14.28
C ARG A 241 8.37 -8.77 -14.19
N ILE A 242 8.17 -7.78 -13.31
CA ILE A 242 9.12 -6.69 -13.07
C ILE A 242 10.45 -7.25 -12.58
N ARG A 243 10.42 -8.17 -11.61
CA ARG A 243 11.64 -8.81 -11.08
C ARG A 243 12.40 -9.57 -12.16
N SER A 244 11.70 -10.36 -12.97
CA SER A 244 12.32 -11.12 -14.07
C SER A 244 12.88 -10.20 -15.14
N GLY A 245 12.13 -9.16 -15.52
CA GLY A 245 12.60 -8.14 -16.47
C GLY A 245 13.83 -7.39 -15.97
N LEU A 246 13.86 -7.01 -14.69
CA LEU A 246 15.04 -6.37 -14.08
C LEU A 246 16.24 -7.32 -14.05
N SER A 247 16.05 -8.58 -13.70
CA SER A 247 17.12 -9.60 -13.70
C SER A 247 17.75 -9.74 -15.08
N LEU A 248 16.94 -9.88 -16.13
CA LEU A 248 17.41 -9.94 -17.53
C LEU A 248 18.12 -8.65 -17.95
N ALA A 249 17.59 -7.48 -17.58
CA ALA A 249 18.21 -6.20 -17.86
C ALA A 249 19.59 -6.05 -17.20
N VAL A 250 19.70 -6.47 -15.92
CA VAL A 250 20.97 -6.47 -15.19
C VAL A 250 21.97 -7.42 -15.86
N GLN A 251 21.54 -8.65 -16.19
CA GLN A 251 22.41 -9.60 -16.92
C GLN A 251 22.92 -9.03 -18.24
N LYS A 252 22.02 -8.49 -19.06
CA LYS A 252 22.41 -7.87 -20.34
C LYS A 252 23.33 -6.67 -20.15
N THR A 253 23.14 -5.90 -19.10
CA THR A 253 24.02 -4.78 -18.75
C THR A 253 25.41 -5.28 -18.35
N MET A 254 25.49 -6.34 -17.54
CA MET A 254 26.76 -6.98 -17.18
C MET A 254 27.52 -7.47 -18.42
N GLU A 255 26.84 -8.18 -19.31
CA GLU A 255 27.43 -8.63 -20.58
C GLU A 255 27.93 -7.46 -21.44
N THR A 256 27.14 -6.38 -21.53
CA THR A 256 27.48 -5.20 -22.34
C THR A 256 28.70 -4.48 -21.77
N ILE A 257 28.70 -4.18 -20.47
CA ILE A 257 29.82 -3.48 -19.81
C ILE A 257 31.05 -4.37 -19.77
N GLY A 258 30.92 -5.65 -19.44
CA GLY A 258 32.00 -6.61 -19.40
C GLY A 258 32.67 -6.74 -20.78
N ASN A 259 31.87 -6.93 -21.82
CA ASN A 259 32.40 -7.00 -23.19
C ASN A 259 33.09 -5.70 -23.63
N ALA A 260 32.50 -4.53 -23.28
CA ALA A 260 33.10 -3.23 -23.57
C ALA A 260 34.42 -3.05 -22.83
N ALA A 261 34.52 -3.50 -21.58
CA ALA A 261 35.76 -3.44 -20.79
C ALA A 261 36.90 -4.27 -21.40
N PHE A 262 36.57 -5.41 -22.02
CA PHE A 262 37.58 -6.27 -22.67
C PHE A 262 37.90 -5.88 -24.13
N ARG A 263 36.94 -5.30 -24.87
CA ARG A 263 37.07 -4.94 -26.28
C ARG A 263 37.60 -3.52 -26.51
N GLY A 264 37.53 -2.67 -25.51
CA GLY A 264 37.98 -1.28 -25.62
C GLY A 264 39.50 -1.16 -25.81
N ASN A 265 39.94 -0.10 -26.51
CA ASN A 265 41.33 0.17 -26.81
C ASN A 265 41.98 1.20 -25.87
N GLY A 266 41.29 1.59 -24.75
CA GLY A 266 41.83 2.52 -23.77
C GLY A 266 42.86 1.89 -22.81
N GLU A 267 43.73 2.70 -22.22
CA GLU A 267 44.72 2.26 -21.24
C GLU A 267 44.12 1.45 -20.07
N GLY A 268 42.93 1.85 -19.56
CA GLY A 268 42.24 1.12 -18.53
C GLY A 268 41.80 -0.30 -18.92
N ASN A 269 41.44 -0.48 -20.23
CA ASN A 269 41.07 -1.78 -20.78
C ASN A 269 42.27 -2.70 -20.93
N GLU A 270 43.43 -2.13 -21.25
CA GLU A 270 44.69 -2.89 -21.36
C GLU A 270 45.14 -3.37 -19.95
N ALA A 271 45.09 -2.50 -18.95
CA ALA A 271 45.39 -2.87 -17.55
C ALA A 271 44.48 -4.01 -17.05
N LEU A 272 43.19 -3.98 -17.39
CA LEU A 272 42.25 -5.04 -17.03
C LEU A 272 42.63 -6.38 -17.71
N ARG A 273 42.90 -6.36 -19.01
CA ARG A 273 43.35 -7.56 -19.74
C ARG A 273 44.63 -8.14 -19.18
N LYS A 274 45.59 -7.27 -18.82
CA LYS A 274 46.84 -7.65 -18.19
C LYS A 274 46.62 -8.30 -16.82
N ALA A 275 45.76 -7.71 -15.97
CA ALA A 275 45.42 -8.28 -14.66
C ALA A 275 44.80 -9.69 -14.78
N PHE A 276 43.98 -9.94 -15.80
CA PHE A 276 43.45 -11.27 -16.09
C PHE A 276 44.53 -12.24 -16.60
N SER A 277 45.40 -11.81 -17.52
CA SER A 277 46.45 -12.66 -18.06
C SER A 277 47.52 -13.04 -17.04
N GLU A 278 47.76 -12.17 -16.05
CA GLU A 278 48.69 -12.39 -14.93
C GLU A 278 48.06 -13.08 -13.70
N ASN A 279 46.79 -13.53 -13.79
CA ASN A 279 46.00 -14.13 -12.72
C ASN A 279 45.92 -13.24 -11.45
N GLN A 280 46.02 -11.92 -11.61
CA GLN A 280 45.81 -10.95 -10.53
C GLN A 280 44.31 -10.70 -10.26
N LEU A 281 43.46 -10.94 -11.26
CA LEU A 281 42.00 -10.79 -11.21
C LEU A 281 41.34 -12.03 -11.83
N ASP A 282 40.48 -12.70 -11.08
CA ASP A 282 39.69 -13.81 -11.56
C ASP A 282 38.30 -13.35 -12.05
N ALA A 283 37.64 -14.19 -12.84
CA ALA A 283 36.33 -13.91 -13.41
C ALA A 283 35.25 -13.73 -12.32
N ALA A 284 35.33 -14.45 -11.21
CA ALA A 284 34.35 -14.37 -10.13
C ALA A 284 34.43 -13.02 -9.41
N THR A 285 35.66 -12.58 -9.11
CA THR A 285 35.91 -11.26 -8.50
C THR A 285 35.48 -10.12 -9.42
N PHE A 286 35.83 -10.21 -10.73
CA PHE A 286 35.37 -9.22 -11.71
C PHE A 286 33.85 -9.13 -11.80
N ASN A 287 33.16 -10.27 -11.91
CA ASN A 287 31.69 -10.29 -11.93
C ASN A 287 31.08 -9.68 -10.67
N LYS A 288 31.66 -9.96 -9.49
CA LYS A 288 31.23 -9.38 -8.23
C LYS A 288 31.34 -7.85 -8.24
N GLU A 289 32.46 -7.32 -8.67
CA GLU A 289 32.69 -5.86 -8.76
C GLU A 289 31.77 -5.21 -9.80
N LEU A 290 31.52 -5.90 -10.92
CA LEU A 290 30.58 -5.44 -11.94
C LEU A 290 29.14 -5.38 -11.41
N ILE A 291 28.71 -6.38 -10.66
CA ILE A 291 27.42 -6.37 -9.98
C ILE A 291 27.32 -5.21 -8.97
N HIS A 292 28.34 -5.00 -8.15
CA HIS A 292 28.38 -3.87 -7.22
C HIS A 292 28.32 -2.52 -7.93
N PHE A 293 28.99 -2.38 -9.07
CA PHE A 293 28.95 -1.18 -9.87
C PHE A 293 27.52 -0.90 -10.40
N ILE A 294 26.86 -1.93 -10.95
CA ILE A 294 25.50 -1.82 -11.46
C ILE A 294 24.51 -1.48 -10.33
N TYR A 295 24.63 -2.11 -9.15
CA TYR A 295 23.78 -1.76 -8.00
C TYR A 295 23.98 -0.33 -7.53
N ARG A 296 25.22 0.18 -7.52
CA ARG A 296 25.50 1.59 -7.19
C ARG A 296 24.83 2.53 -8.19
N LEU A 297 24.86 2.21 -9.49
CA LEU A 297 24.19 3.00 -10.53
C LEU A 297 22.67 2.96 -10.35
N LEU A 298 22.08 1.79 -10.15
CA LEU A 298 20.64 1.64 -9.93
C LEU A 298 20.18 2.41 -8.68
N PHE A 299 20.95 2.31 -7.60
CA PHE A 299 20.66 3.05 -6.38
C PHE A 299 20.70 4.56 -6.60
N LEU A 300 21.72 5.04 -7.32
CA LEU A 300 21.85 6.45 -7.66
C LEU A 300 20.68 6.94 -8.53
N PHE A 301 20.29 6.18 -9.56
CA PHE A 301 19.12 6.51 -10.38
C PHE A 301 17.83 6.58 -9.57
N ILE A 302 17.61 5.65 -8.63
CA ILE A 302 16.42 5.64 -7.78
C ILE A 302 16.40 6.86 -6.85
N ILE A 303 17.53 7.23 -6.24
CA ILE A 303 17.65 8.40 -5.38
C ILE A 303 17.38 9.69 -6.17
N GLU A 304 17.91 9.80 -7.38
CA GLU A 304 17.70 10.95 -8.26
C GLU A 304 16.25 11.06 -8.71
N ASP A 305 15.63 9.94 -9.11
CA ASP A 305 14.25 9.89 -9.57
C ASP A 305 13.25 10.25 -8.46
N ARG A 306 13.54 9.81 -7.24
CA ARG A 306 12.74 10.12 -6.05
C ARG A 306 13.07 11.46 -5.38
N ASN A 307 13.98 12.25 -5.94
CA ASN A 307 14.44 13.52 -5.38
C ASN A 307 15.02 13.42 -3.95
N LEU A 308 15.64 12.31 -3.61
CA LEU A 308 16.19 12.02 -2.28
C LEU A 308 17.67 12.41 -2.12
N VAL A 309 18.28 13.07 -3.12
CA VAL A 309 19.68 13.53 -3.06
C VAL A 309 19.89 14.56 -1.96
N TYR A 310 18.89 15.38 -1.70
CA TYR A 310 18.87 16.38 -0.64
C TYR A 310 17.64 16.19 0.23
N GLN A 311 17.82 16.33 1.54
CA GLN A 311 16.70 16.35 2.48
C GLN A 311 16.04 17.75 2.39
N ILE A 312 14.79 17.79 1.94
CA ILE A 312 14.02 19.03 1.78
C ILE A 312 13.35 19.33 3.14
N PRO A 313 13.52 20.54 3.71
CA PRO A 313 12.81 20.94 4.91
C PRO A 313 11.30 20.97 4.68
N GLU A 314 10.52 20.73 5.74
CA GLU A 314 9.05 20.79 5.68
C GLU A 314 8.51 22.21 5.49
N ASP A 315 9.23 23.21 5.98
CA ASP A 315 8.87 24.62 5.87
C ASP A 315 9.28 25.19 4.50
N ALA A 316 8.31 25.27 3.58
CA ALA A 316 8.51 25.74 2.22
C ALA A 316 8.88 27.25 2.12
N ASP A 317 8.59 28.06 3.15
CA ASP A 317 8.84 29.50 3.17
C ASP A 317 10.24 29.83 3.75
N SER A 318 10.96 28.85 4.24
CA SER A 318 12.30 29.05 4.80
C SER A 318 13.36 29.33 3.73
N ASP A 319 14.34 30.20 4.04
CA ASP A 319 15.51 30.45 3.20
C ASP A 319 16.30 29.15 2.92
N GLU A 320 16.26 28.21 3.84
CA GLU A 320 16.90 26.91 3.72
C GLU A 320 16.22 26.05 2.65
N TYR A 321 14.90 26.01 2.61
CA TYR A 321 14.13 25.32 1.58
C TYR A 321 14.50 25.83 0.17
N GLN A 322 14.49 27.16 -0.02
CA GLN A 322 14.82 27.76 -1.32
C GLN A 322 16.26 27.46 -1.74
N ARG A 323 17.21 27.48 -0.80
CA ARG A 323 18.61 27.14 -1.05
C ARG A 323 18.77 25.70 -1.46
N ILE A 324 18.09 24.75 -0.78
CA ILE A 324 18.18 23.32 -1.08
C ILE A 324 17.53 23.02 -2.43
N CYS A 325 16.36 23.61 -2.75
CA CYS A 325 15.73 23.46 -4.06
C CYS A 325 16.68 23.94 -5.18
N ARG A 326 17.35 25.07 -5.00
CA ARG A 326 18.33 25.57 -5.97
C ARG A 326 19.52 24.60 -6.15
N TRP A 327 20.05 24.02 -5.07
CA TRP A 327 21.11 23.03 -5.15
C TRP A 327 20.65 21.75 -5.86
N GLN A 328 19.42 21.33 -5.63
CA GLN A 328 18.82 20.18 -6.30
C GLN A 328 18.70 20.43 -7.82
N ASP A 329 18.31 21.61 -8.23
CA ASP A 329 18.25 21.98 -9.65
C ASP A 329 19.64 22.00 -10.29
N ILE A 330 20.64 22.57 -9.61
CA ILE A 330 22.04 22.57 -10.07
C ILE A 330 22.56 21.15 -10.22
N TYR A 331 22.28 20.28 -9.24
CA TYR A 331 22.66 18.88 -9.29
C TYR A 331 22.02 18.16 -10.47
N LYS A 332 20.71 18.29 -10.64
CA LYS A 332 19.96 17.67 -11.76
C LYS A 332 20.49 18.10 -13.13
N GLN A 333 20.83 19.38 -13.27
CA GLN A 333 21.29 19.92 -14.54
C GLN A 333 22.73 19.53 -14.88
N ASN A 334 23.61 19.38 -13.90
CA ASN A 334 25.05 19.29 -14.13
C ASN A 334 25.69 17.98 -13.68
N TYR A 335 25.17 17.32 -12.63
CA TYR A 335 25.85 16.21 -11.96
C TYR A 335 25.06 14.92 -11.95
N ALA A 336 23.75 14.96 -12.22
CA ALA A 336 22.90 13.78 -12.14
C ALA A 336 23.35 12.67 -13.10
N ALA A 337 23.33 11.42 -12.63
CA ALA A 337 23.63 10.25 -13.43
C ALA A 337 22.62 10.05 -14.58
N SER A 338 21.38 10.49 -14.40
CA SER A 338 20.36 10.55 -15.46
C SER A 338 20.78 11.37 -16.67
N ARG A 339 21.70 12.32 -16.52
CA ARG A 339 22.30 13.06 -17.64
C ARG A 339 23.15 12.16 -18.53
N LEU A 340 23.87 11.19 -17.97
CA LEU A 340 24.65 10.21 -18.74
C LEU A 340 23.75 9.42 -19.70
N ARG A 341 22.56 9.05 -19.27
CA ARG A 341 21.55 8.42 -20.13
C ARG A 341 21.21 9.30 -21.33
N ARG A 342 20.94 10.57 -21.11
CA ARG A 342 20.63 11.53 -22.18
C ARG A 342 21.80 11.70 -23.17
N LEU A 343 23.02 11.76 -22.65
CA LEU A 343 24.22 11.86 -23.48
C LEU A 343 24.47 10.59 -24.32
N SER A 344 24.20 9.40 -23.76
CA SER A 344 24.33 8.13 -24.48
C SER A 344 23.30 8.02 -25.60
N GLU A 345 22.07 8.46 -25.38
CA GLU A 345 21.01 8.51 -26.39
C GLU A 345 21.39 9.44 -27.56
N LEU A 346 21.93 10.63 -27.26
CA LEU A 346 22.39 11.59 -28.27
C LEU A 346 23.61 11.07 -29.05
N SER A 347 24.55 10.41 -28.40
CA SER A 347 25.72 9.80 -29.01
C SER A 347 25.32 8.67 -29.96
N TYR A 348 24.36 7.82 -29.56
CA TYR A 348 23.85 6.74 -30.41
C TYR A 348 23.15 7.25 -31.67
N LEU A 349 22.42 8.35 -31.58
CA LEU A 349 21.79 8.99 -32.74
C LEU A 349 22.81 9.58 -33.72
N ARG A 350 23.96 10.14 -33.25
CA ARG A 350 25.01 10.66 -34.07
C ARG A 350 25.79 9.57 -34.82
N GLN A 351 25.88 8.36 -34.29
CA GLN A 351 26.56 7.24 -34.96
C GLN A 351 25.71 6.59 -36.07
N ARG A 352 24.40 6.91 -36.13
CA ARG A 352 23.47 6.41 -37.15
C ARG A 352 23.28 7.39 -38.33
N GLN A 353 23.81 8.60 -38.26
CA GLN A 353 23.91 9.57 -39.39
C GLN A 353 25.27 9.50 -40.05
#